data_a5d7d4fd15cb2e9a3a9fdedacaba5e03
#
_entry.id   a5d7d4fd15cb2e9a3a9fdedacaba5e03
#
_cell.length_a   1.000
_cell.length_b   1.000
_cell.length_c   1.000
_cell.angle_alpha   90.00
_cell.angle_beta   90.00
_cell.angle_gamma   90.00
#
_symmetry.space_group_name_H-M   'P 1'
#
loop_
_entity.id
_entity.type
_entity.pdbx_description
1 polymer ?
#
loop_
_entity_poly.entity_id
_entity_poly.type
_entity_poly.pdbx_seq_one_letter_code
_entity_poly.pdbx_strand_id
1 'polypeptide(L)'
;MIKKLLDRIFKPKHAKSEHNQVAIARTQQNQPHRPLLRSKPGAKPSHKNVDFINHGALSIAYKTHKIDRNLLSNAALKTTEGLHKAGFEAYIVGGAVRDLLLNRTPKDFDVATDATPEEVNRIFRRSRLIGKRFRLVHVLFGDETIEVSTFRGSHLEAEGDSKVSDSGRIIRDNVFGSIVDDAVRRDFTANALYYDPASQEVLDFHNGYADIKAGVLRMIGKPETRYAEDPVRMLRAVRLSAKLGLKIEPSTQAPIAKMADLLQDVPPSRLFDEMLKLFLSGHAMESVTALREQHLHHGLLPMLDVVLEQPMGERFVMLALQNTDNRILSGKSANPSFLFATLLWHEMLAAWEVYKKDGHHTIPALHMAMTEVIATQAEKLAIHNRYTATMKEIWGLQPRFEQRAGKRPFGLLTHPRYRAGYDFLLLRCESGELPMELGEWWTAFADADGDTRTAMLQADTAPKKRRQRTRKKISTVVAL
;
A
#
# COMPACT_ATOMS: atom_id res chain seq x y z
N MET A 1 25.17 17.53 16.30
CA MET A 1 24.80 16.13 16.27
C MET A 1 23.83 15.85 15.09
N ILE A 2 22.76 16.62 14.94
CA ILE A 2 21.73 16.49 13.87
C ILE A 2 22.33 16.60 12.46
N LYS A 3 23.27 17.53 12.19
CA LYS A 3 23.91 17.68 10.88
C LYS A 3 24.72 16.43 10.46
N LYS A 4 25.40 15.78 11.42
CA LYS A 4 26.09 14.49 11.18
C LYS A 4 25.13 13.34 10.92
N LEU A 5 23.91 13.40 11.48
CA LEU A 5 22.85 12.41 11.26
C LEU A 5 22.26 12.58 9.86
N LEU A 6 21.94 13.82 9.45
CA LEU A 6 21.47 14.15 8.12
C LEU A 6 22.49 13.81 7.03
N ASP A 7 23.79 14.10 7.26
CA ASP A 7 24.87 13.73 6.35
C ASP A 7 25.05 12.20 6.19
N ARG A 8 24.66 11.39 7.18
CA ARG A 8 24.64 9.93 7.08
C ARG A 8 23.49 9.41 6.22
N ILE A 9 22.35 10.10 6.27
CA ILE A 9 21.13 9.73 5.53
C ILE A 9 21.23 10.14 4.06
N PHE A 10 21.88 11.27 3.77
CA PHE A 10 21.83 11.92 2.44
C PHE A 10 23.10 11.80 1.59
N LYS A 11 24.17 11.14 2.06
CA LYS A 11 25.34 10.90 1.20
C LYS A 11 25.13 9.68 0.31
N PRO A 12 25.17 9.84 -1.04
CA PRO A 12 25.17 8.71 -1.94
C PRO A 12 26.46 7.91 -1.78
N LYS A 13 26.35 6.62 -1.45
CA LYS A 13 27.48 5.69 -1.51
C LYS A 13 27.79 5.39 -2.97
N HIS A 14 28.79 6.04 -3.56
CA HIS A 14 29.39 5.61 -4.80
C HIS A 14 30.16 4.31 -4.57
N ALA A 15 29.56 3.19 -4.92
CA ALA A 15 30.26 1.92 -5.08
C ALA A 15 30.74 1.80 -6.52
N LYS A 16 32.06 1.74 -6.71
CA LYS A 16 32.68 1.35 -7.98
C LYS A 16 32.40 -0.12 -8.21
N SER A 17 31.67 -0.44 -9.28
CA SER A 17 31.51 -1.82 -9.75
C SER A 17 32.63 -2.13 -10.74
N GLU A 18 33.49 -3.08 -10.41
CA GLU A 18 34.40 -3.71 -11.38
C GLU A 18 33.60 -4.75 -12.19
N HIS A 19 33.65 -4.59 -13.49
CA HIS A 19 33.07 -5.53 -14.45
C HIS A 19 33.94 -6.79 -14.56
N ASN A 20 33.40 -7.95 -14.17
CA ASN A 20 33.90 -9.24 -14.62
C ASN A 20 32.97 -9.78 -15.70
N GLN A 21 33.45 -9.76 -16.94
CA GLN A 21 32.81 -10.41 -18.08
C GLN A 21 33.12 -11.90 -18.05
N VAL A 22 32.09 -12.75 -17.92
CA VAL A 22 32.20 -14.19 -18.20
C VAL A 22 31.45 -14.47 -19.50
N ALA A 23 32.21 -14.88 -20.53
CA ALA A 23 31.69 -15.29 -21.82
C ALA A 23 31.03 -16.67 -21.73
N ILE A 24 29.78 -16.77 -22.15
CA ILE A 24 29.06 -18.06 -22.32
C ILE A 24 28.96 -18.35 -23.82
N ALA A 25 29.54 -19.49 -24.23
CA ALA A 25 29.54 -20.00 -25.60
C ALA A 25 28.12 -20.45 -26.02
N ARG A 26 27.69 -20.01 -27.21
CA ARG A 26 26.48 -20.45 -27.86
C ARG A 26 26.74 -21.76 -28.62
N THR A 27 26.00 -22.81 -28.28
CA THR A 27 25.89 -24.00 -29.15
C THR A 27 24.50 -23.97 -29.78
N GLN A 28 24.46 -23.83 -31.10
CA GLN A 28 23.25 -23.93 -31.92
C GLN A 28 22.98 -25.40 -32.19
N GLN A 29 21.74 -25.85 -31.94
CA GLN A 29 21.20 -27.07 -32.58
C GLN A 29 19.89 -26.74 -33.29
N ASN A 30 19.91 -26.92 -34.62
CA ASN A 30 18.77 -26.84 -35.51
C ASN A 30 17.87 -28.08 -35.37
N GLN A 31 16.56 -27.87 -35.20
CA GLN A 31 15.54 -28.88 -35.57
C GLN A 31 14.36 -28.21 -36.31
N PRO A 32 13.70 -28.93 -37.23
CA PRO A 32 12.87 -28.34 -38.28
C PRO A 32 11.42 -28.06 -37.84
N HIS A 33 10.90 -26.96 -38.35
CA HIS A 33 9.54 -26.47 -38.15
C HIS A 33 8.46 -27.38 -38.74
N ARG A 34 7.41 -27.66 -37.98
CA ARG A 34 6.10 -28.16 -38.42
C ARG A 34 5.13 -26.99 -38.53
N PRO A 35 4.34 -26.83 -39.60
CA PRO A 35 3.44 -25.71 -39.79
C PRO A 35 2.17 -25.85 -38.96
N LEU A 36 1.79 -24.78 -38.25
CA LEU A 36 0.53 -24.62 -37.54
C LEU A 36 -0.62 -24.41 -38.53
N LEU A 37 -1.63 -25.28 -38.47
CA LEU A 37 -2.89 -25.16 -39.19
C LEU A 37 -3.70 -23.95 -38.73
N ARG A 38 -3.97 -23.03 -39.66
CA ARG A 38 -4.92 -21.90 -39.46
C ARG A 38 -6.33 -22.45 -39.28
N SER A 39 -6.94 -22.23 -38.10
CA SER A 39 -8.35 -22.47 -37.85
C SER A 39 -9.20 -21.36 -38.48
N LYS A 40 -10.24 -21.74 -39.24
CA LYS A 40 -11.23 -20.85 -39.85
C LYS A 40 -12.16 -20.24 -38.78
N PRO A 41 -12.58 -18.95 -38.90
CA PRO A 41 -13.57 -18.38 -38.04
C PRO A 41 -14.97 -18.88 -38.46
N GLY A 42 -15.75 -19.40 -37.49
CA GLY A 42 -17.15 -19.67 -37.65
C GLY A 42 -17.61 -21.09 -37.30
N ALA A 43 -17.46 -21.53 -36.07
CA ALA A 43 -18.24 -22.63 -35.51
C ALA A 43 -19.04 -22.13 -34.31
N LYS A 44 -20.36 -22.31 -34.33
CA LYS A 44 -21.23 -22.07 -33.18
C LYS A 44 -20.82 -23.00 -32.05
N PRO A 45 -20.73 -22.52 -30.77
CA PRO A 45 -20.38 -23.40 -29.67
C PRO A 45 -21.49 -24.43 -29.46
N SER A 46 -21.17 -25.71 -29.66
CA SER A 46 -21.99 -26.82 -29.18
C SER A 46 -21.95 -26.78 -27.63
N HIS A 47 -23.08 -26.87 -26.98
CA HIS A 47 -23.18 -27.12 -25.56
C HIS A 47 -22.48 -28.45 -25.21
N LYS A 48 -21.20 -28.40 -24.96
CA LYS A 48 -20.49 -29.49 -24.29
C LYS A 48 -20.77 -29.33 -22.79
N ASN A 49 -21.28 -30.39 -22.16
CA ASN A 49 -21.17 -30.54 -20.71
C ASN A 49 -19.70 -30.32 -20.39
N VAL A 50 -19.40 -29.27 -19.62
CA VAL A 50 -18.06 -29.03 -19.13
C VAL A 50 -17.84 -30.08 -18.04
N ASP A 51 -17.27 -31.22 -18.39
CA ASP A 51 -16.69 -32.13 -17.42
C ASP A 51 -15.55 -31.36 -16.75
N PHE A 52 -15.71 -31.04 -15.46
CA PHE A 52 -14.69 -30.33 -14.67
C PHE A 52 -13.43 -31.21 -14.62
N ILE A 53 -12.47 -30.93 -15.49
CA ILE A 53 -11.20 -31.60 -15.53
C ILE A 53 -10.43 -31.17 -14.29
N ASN A 54 -10.18 -32.11 -13.38
CA ASN A 54 -9.29 -31.90 -12.24
C ASN A 54 -7.84 -31.83 -12.76
N HIS A 55 -7.38 -30.67 -13.15
CA HIS A 55 -6.06 -30.39 -13.77
C HIS A 55 -4.84 -30.84 -12.93
N GLY A 56 -4.96 -31.92 -12.17
CA GLY A 56 -3.92 -32.41 -11.25
C GLY A 56 -3.93 -31.71 -9.89
N ALA A 57 -4.94 -30.87 -9.62
CA ALA A 57 -5.14 -30.27 -8.31
C ALA A 57 -5.70 -31.28 -7.30
N LEU A 58 -5.40 -31.06 -6.04
CA LEU A 58 -6.15 -31.66 -4.94
C LEU A 58 -7.52 -30.98 -4.87
N SER A 59 -8.59 -31.71 -5.16
CA SER A 59 -9.95 -31.21 -4.94
C SER A 59 -10.35 -31.41 -3.47
N ILE A 60 -10.76 -30.33 -2.84
CA ILE A 60 -11.20 -30.31 -1.44
C ILE A 60 -12.70 -30.07 -1.43
N ALA A 61 -13.46 -31.09 -1.08
CA ALA A 61 -14.91 -31.04 -1.07
C ALA A 61 -15.47 -30.17 0.07
N TYR A 62 -16.69 -29.65 -0.10
CA TYR A 62 -17.41 -28.83 0.87
C TYR A 62 -17.38 -29.41 2.30
N LYS A 63 -17.58 -30.71 2.46
CA LYS A 63 -17.56 -31.39 3.79
C LYS A 63 -16.25 -31.15 4.56
N THR A 64 -15.14 -30.91 3.84
CA THR A 64 -13.80 -30.69 4.41
C THR A 64 -13.53 -29.22 4.67
N HIS A 65 -13.75 -28.33 3.66
CA HIS A 65 -13.40 -26.92 3.78
C HIS A 65 -14.48 -26.07 4.46
N LYS A 66 -15.77 -26.45 4.38
CA LYS A 66 -16.93 -25.83 5.05
C LYS A 66 -17.07 -24.32 4.79
N ILE A 67 -16.67 -23.84 3.63
CA ILE A 67 -16.88 -22.43 3.24
C ILE A 67 -18.39 -22.13 3.24
N ASP A 68 -18.82 -21.16 4.05
CA ASP A 68 -20.21 -20.71 4.07
C ASP A 68 -20.51 -19.91 2.80
N ARG A 69 -21.45 -20.43 1.98
CA ARG A 69 -21.88 -19.78 0.75
C ARG A 69 -22.50 -18.39 0.98
N ASN A 70 -23.06 -18.14 2.16
CA ASN A 70 -23.64 -16.84 2.50
C ASN A 70 -22.60 -15.74 2.68
N LEU A 71 -21.33 -16.10 2.87
CA LEU A 71 -20.22 -15.15 2.93
C LEU A 71 -19.66 -14.80 1.55
N LEU A 72 -20.13 -15.47 0.48
CA LEU A 72 -19.71 -15.17 -0.89
C LEU A 72 -20.49 -13.96 -1.42
N SER A 73 -19.78 -13.08 -2.13
CA SER A 73 -20.42 -11.97 -2.81
C SER A 73 -21.38 -12.45 -3.90
N ASN A 74 -22.59 -11.90 -3.93
CA ASN A 74 -23.54 -12.15 -5.01
C ASN A 74 -23.01 -11.71 -6.38
N ALA A 75 -22.18 -10.68 -6.43
CA ALA A 75 -21.53 -10.22 -7.65
C ALA A 75 -20.50 -11.23 -8.14
N ALA A 76 -19.68 -11.80 -7.24
CA ALA A 76 -18.73 -12.86 -7.57
C ALA A 76 -19.43 -14.13 -8.07
N LEU A 77 -20.52 -14.55 -7.40
CA LEU A 77 -21.35 -15.69 -7.84
C LEU A 77 -21.94 -15.47 -9.24
N LYS A 78 -22.51 -14.28 -9.51
CA LYS A 78 -23.07 -13.95 -10.84
C LYS A 78 -21.98 -13.86 -11.90
N THR A 79 -20.78 -13.43 -11.53
CA THR A 79 -19.64 -13.36 -12.47
C THR A 79 -19.19 -14.76 -12.87
N THR A 80 -18.97 -15.66 -11.92
CA THR A 80 -18.59 -17.05 -12.22
C THR A 80 -19.70 -17.77 -12.99
N GLU A 81 -20.95 -17.62 -12.59
CA GLU A 81 -22.09 -18.21 -13.29
C GLU A 81 -22.21 -17.70 -14.74
N GLY A 82 -22.00 -16.39 -14.97
CA GLY A 82 -22.05 -15.79 -16.31
C GLY A 82 -20.95 -16.34 -17.25
N LEU A 83 -19.74 -16.54 -16.71
CA LEU A 83 -18.63 -17.14 -17.44
C LEU A 83 -18.89 -18.62 -17.74
N HIS A 84 -19.36 -19.41 -16.77
CA HIS A 84 -19.71 -20.81 -16.96
C HIS A 84 -20.83 -20.98 -18.02
N LYS A 85 -21.87 -20.13 -18.00
CA LYS A 85 -22.94 -20.14 -19.03
C LYS A 85 -22.43 -19.81 -20.42
N ALA A 86 -21.34 -19.04 -20.53
CA ALA A 86 -20.67 -18.74 -21.79
C ALA A 86 -19.67 -19.83 -22.22
N GLY A 87 -19.49 -20.90 -21.43
CA GLY A 87 -18.64 -22.06 -21.73
C GLY A 87 -17.17 -21.89 -21.29
N PHE A 88 -16.90 -20.97 -20.37
CA PHE A 88 -15.58 -20.72 -19.80
C PHE A 88 -15.45 -21.27 -18.39
N GLU A 89 -14.23 -21.69 -18.02
CA GLU A 89 -13.88 -21.95 -16.62
C GLU A 89 -13.87 -20.65 -15.82
N ALA A 90 -14.35 -20.67 -14.58
CA ALA A 90 -14.30 -19.49 -13.70
C ALA A 90 -14.28 -19.89 -12.24
N TYR A 91 -13.34 -19.33 -11.49
CA TYR A 91 -13.14 -19.61 -10.07
C TYR A 91 -13.02 -18.32 -9.28
N ILE A 92 -13.57 -18.30 -8.05
CA ILE A 92 -13.20 -17.30 -7.05
C ILE A 92 -11.80 -17.68 -6.57
N VAL A 93 -10.88 -16.70 -6.43
CA VAL A 93 -9.46 -17.01 -6.22
C VAL A 93 -8.79 -16.14 -5.15
N GLY A 94 -7.63 -16.57 -4.72
CA GLY A 94 -6.68 -15.75 -3.98
C GLY A 94 -7.12 -15.38 -2.58
N GLY A 95 -7.10 -14.08 -2.27
CA GLY A 95 -7.36 -13.56 -0.93
C GLY A 95 -8.72 -13.93 -0.36
N ALA A 96 -9.76 -13.95 -1.21
CA ALA A 96 -11.12 -14.29 -0.79
C ALA A 96 -11.22 -15.74 -0.29
N VAL A 97 -10.69 -16.71 -1.05
CA VAL A 97 -10.72 -18.13 -0.67
C VAL A 97 -9.94 -18.37 0.61
N ARG A 98 -8.75 -17.79 0.71
CA ARG A 98 -7.92 -17.86 1.92
C ARG A 98 -8.66 -17.30 3.15
N ASP A 99 -9.24 -16.10 3.03
CA ASP A 99 -9.92 -15.45 4.15
C ASP A 99 -11.14 -16.26 4.61
N LEU A 100 -11.93 -16.81 3.67
CA LEU A 100 -13.03 -17.74 3.98
C LEU A 100 -12.56 -18.99 4.72
N LEU A 101 -11.44 -19.60 4.31
CA LEU A 101 -10.86 -20.78 4.97
C LEU A 101 -10.30 -20.46 6.36
N LEU A 102 -9.96 -19.21 6.64
CA LEU A 102 -9.58 -18.68 7.95
C LEU A 102 -10.78 -18.20 8.78
N ASN A 103 -12.03 -18.44 8.32
CA ASN A 103 -13.26 -17.95 8.94
C ASN A 103 -13.30 -16.42 9.06
N ARG A 104 -12.76 -15.71 8.06
CA ARG A 104 -12.79 -14.25 7.96
C ARG A 104 -13.70 -13.83 6.81
N THR A 105 -14.38 -12.71 6.95
CA THR A 105 -15.16 -12.12 5.85
C THR A 105 -14.20 -11.47 4.85
N PRO A 106 -14.18 -11.91 3.57
CA PRO A 106 -13.39 -11.29 2.54
C PRO A 106 -13.82 -9.84 2.31
N LYS A 107 -12.85 -8.98 2.05
CA LYS A 107 -13.13 -7.58 1.70
C LYS A 107 -13.45 -7.41 0.23
N ASP A 108 -12.71 -8.10 -0.62
CA ASP A 108 -12.78 -8.04 -2.07
C ASP A 108 -12.80 -9.46 -2.64
N PHE A 109 -13.46 -9.66 -3.79
CA PHE A 109 -13.54 -10.94 -4.49
C PHE A 109 -12.92 -10.82 -5.88
N ASP A 110 -11.95 -11.68 -6.18
CA ASP A 110 -11.31 -11.80 -7.47
C ASP A 110 -11.79 -13.09 -8.16
N VAL A 111 -11.93 -13.05 -9.48
CA VAL A 111 -12.27 -14.21 -10.32
C VAL A 111 -11.15 -14.45 -11.32
N ALA A 112 -10.75 -15.71 -11.48
CA ALA A 112 -9.85 -16.15 -12.55
C ALA A 112 -10.59 -17.06 -13.53
N THR A 113 -10.28 -16.94 -14.83
CA THR A 113 -10.97 -17.64 -15.92
C THR A 113 -10.01 -17.92 -17.07
N ASP A 114 -10.36 -18.88 -17.94
CA ASP A 114 -9.70 -19.10 -19.24
C ASP A 114 -10.19 -18.12 -20.33
N ALA A 115 -11.29 -17.39 -20.09
CA ALA A 115 -11.77 -16.35 -21.01
C ALA A 115 -10.75 -15.21 -21.12
N THR A 116 -10.48 -14.74 -22.33
CA THR A 116 -9.66 -13.55 -22.58
C THR A 116 -10.34 -12.28 -22.05
N PRO A 117 -9.61 -11.20 -21.75
CA PRO A 117 -10.20 -9.95 -21.27
C PRO A 117 -11.27 -9.39 -22.22
N GLU A 118 -11.11 -9.59 -23.54
CA GLU A 118 -12.06 -9.18 -24.57
C GLU A 118 -13.35 -9.98 -24.51
N GLU A 119 -13.26 -11.30 -24.26
CA GLU A 119 -14.42 -12.18 -24.09
C GLU A 119 -15.19 -11.84 -22.83
N VAL A 120 -14.50 -11.67 -21.71
CA VAL A 120 -15.11 -11.20 -20.45
C VAL A 120 -15.85 -9.88 -20.66
N ASN A 121 -15.22 -8.91 -21.33
CA ASN A 121 -15.85 -7.61 -21.61
C ASN A 121 -17.07 -7.72 -22.54
N ARG A 122 -17.11 -8.74 -23.43
CA ARG A 122 -18.27 -9.02 -24.29
C ARG A 122 -19.43 -9.66 -23.53
N ILE A 123 -19.13 -10.56 -22.58
CA ILE A 123 -20.11 -11.25 -21.76
C ILE A 123 -20.81 -10.26 -20.80
N PHE A 124 -20.05 -9.36 -20.19
CA PHE A 124 -20.59 -8.43 -19.20
C PHE A 124 -20.68 -7.01 -19.74
N ARG A 125 -21.92 -6.55 -20.06
CA ARG A 125 -22.16 -5.19 -20.58
C ARG A 125 -21.64 -4.06 -19.67
N ARG A 126 -21.65 -4.28 -18.34
CA ARG A 126 -21.13 -3.33 -17.36
C ARG A 126 -19.74 -3.76 -16.94
N SER A 127 -18.76 -3.64 -17.84
CA SER A 127 -17.38 -3.99 -17.55
C SER A 127 -16.41 -2.99 -18.18
N ARG A 128 -15.17 -2.97 -17.67
CA ARG A 128 -14.08 -2.10 -18.16
C ARG A 128 -12.79 -2.87 -18.20
N LEU A 129 -12.07 -2.77 -19.31
CA LEU A 129 -10.70 -3.27 -19.45
C LEU A 129 -9.75 -2.32 -18.68
N ILE A 130 -8.96 -2.88 -17.80
CA ILE A 130 -8.02 -2.16 -16.92
C ILE A 130 -6.61 -2.72 -17.11
N GLY A 131 -5.62 -1.84 -16.93
CA GLY A 131 -4.21 -2.20 -16.90
C GLY A 131 -3.55 -2.27 -18.27
N LYS A 132 -2.31 -1.73 -18.35
CA LYS A 132 -1.42 -1.84 -19.51
C LYS A 132 -0.40 -2.97 -19.35
N ARG A 133 0.09 -3.14 -18.13
CA ARG A 133 1.10 -4.16 -17.78
C ARG A 133 0.46 -5.54 -17.58
N PHE A 134 -0.66 -5.55 -16.87
CA PHE A 134 -1.48 -6.72 -16.58
C PHE A 134 -2.91 -6.37 -16.95
N ARG A 135 -3.40 -6.97 -18.04
CA ARG A 135 -4.77 -6.73 -18.49
C ARG A 135 -5.74 -7.56 -17.66
N LEU A 136 -6.75 -6.92 -17.15
CA LEU A 136 -7.86 -7.52 -16.40
C LEU A 136 -9.16 -6.77 -16.67
N VAL A 137 -10.27 -7.31 -16.24
CA VAL A 137 -11.59 -6.70 -16.44
C VAL A 137 -12.24 -6.44 -15.09
N HIS A 138 -12.67 -5.19 -14.87
CA HIS A 138 -13.57 -4.85 -13.79
C HIS A 138 -15.01 -5.05 -14.23
N VAL A 139 -15.73 -5.99 -13.62
CA VAL A 139 -17.16 -6.20 -13.82
C VAL A 139 -17.92 -5.49 -12.70
N LEU A 140 -18.87 -4.61 -13.06
CA LEU A 140 -19.52 -3.66 -12.15
C LEU A 140 -20.93 -4.11 -11.77
N PHE A 141 -21.18 -4.28 -10.47
CA PHE A 141 -22.48 -4.62 -9.89
C PHE A 141 -22.89 -3.59 -8.84
N GLY A 142 -23.58 -2.52 -9.26
CA GLY A 142 -23.89 -1.42 -8.34
C GLY A 142 -22.63 -0.80 -7.75
N ASP A 143 -22.48 -0.91 -6.44
CA ASP A 143 -21.31 -0.40 -5.69
C ASP A 143 -20.16 -1.41 -5.61
N GLU A 144 -20.38 -2.67 -6.01
CA GLU A 144 -19.36 -3.72 -5.98
C GLU A 144 -18.71 -3.90 -7.34
N THR A 145 -17.40 -4.09 -7.33
CA THR A 145 -16.59 -4.35 -8.52
C THR A 145 -15.87 -5.68 -8.35
N ILE A 146 -16.04 -6.59 -9.31
CA ILE A 146 -15.33 -7.87 -9.36
C ILE A 146 -14.17 -7.74 -10.35
N GLU A 147 -12.96 -7.99 -9.87
CA GLU A 147 -11.78 -8.09 -10.71
C GLU A 147 -11.72 -9.48 -11.36
N VAL A 148 -11.77 -9.51 -12.70
CA VAL A 148 -11.68 -10.75 -13.48
C VAL A 148 -10.36 -10.78 -14.23
N SER A 149 -9.54 -11.79 -13.96
CA SER A 149 -8.26 -12.02 -14.60
C SER A 149 -8.28 -13.30 -15.45
N THR A 150 -7.70 -13.25 -16.64
CA THR A 150 -7.44 -14.46 -17.44
C THR A 150 -6.28 -15.24 -16.81
N PHE A 151 -6.34 -16.58 -16.84
CA PHE A 151 -5.23 -17.42 -16.38
C PHE A 151 -3.94 -17.05 -17.10
N ARG A 152 -2.86 -16.89 -16.35
CA ARG A 152 -1.58 -16.43 -16.87
C ARG A 152 -0.63 -17.59 -17.12
N GLY A 153 -0.03 -17.59 -18.32
CA GLY A 153 0.95 -18.58 -18.74
C GLY A 153 2.38 -18.30 -18.24
N SER A 154 3.27 -19.26 -18.47
CA SER A 154 4.70 -19.13 -18.16
C SER A 154 5.40 -18.13 -19.10
N HIS A 155 6.31 -17.32 -18.54
CA HIS A 155 7.12 -16.38 -19.34
C HIS A 155 8.21 -17.07 -20.16
N LEU A 156 8.60 -18.29 -19.77
CA LEU A 156 9.74 -19.00 -20.37
C LEU A 156 9.42 -19.58 -21.75
N GLU A 157 8.15 -19.73 -22.09
CA GLU A 157 7.70 -20.39 -23.34
C GLU A 157 7.03 -19.43 -24.33
N ALA A 158 6.92 -18.14 -24.00
CA ALA A 158 6.14 -17.21 -24.80
C ALA A 158 7.00 -16.39 -25.77
N GLU A 159 6.96 -16.74 -27.02
CA GLU A 159 7.17 -15.81 -28.14
C GLU A 159 5.98 -14.82 -28.18
N GLY A 160 6.05 -13.69 -27.49
CA GLY A 160 4.94 -12.76 -27.53
C GLY A 160 5.11 -11.54 -26.60
N ASP A 161 4.02 -10.99 -26.11
CA ASP A 161 3.88 -9.71 -25.41
C ASP A 161 4.41 -9.72 -23.96
N SER A 162 5.37 -10.61 -23.62
CA SER A 162 6.09 -10.59 -22.36
C SER A 162 7.41 -9.82 -22.49
N LYS A 163 7.69 -8.90 -21.56
CA LYS A 163 8.97 -8.21 -21.46
C LYS A 163 9.55 -8.39 -20.06
N VAL A 164 10.77 -8.90 -20.04
CA VAL A 164 11.56 -9.06 -18.82
C VAL A 164 12.75 -8.12 -18.91
N SER A 165 13.15 -7.45 -17.83
CA SER A 165 14.36 -6.63 -17.78
C SER A 165 15.60 -7.52 -17.78
N ASP A 166 16.77 -6.93 -18.07
CA ASP A 166 18.07 -7.60 -18.00
C ASP A 166 18.37 -8.17 -16.59
N SER A 167 17.73 -7.62 -15.57
CA SER A 167 17.78 -8.10 -14.17
C SER A 167 16.77 -9.22 -13.83
N GLY A 168 16.08 -9.80 -14.82
CA GLY A 168 15.09 -10.87 -14.63
C GLY A 168 13.70 -10.40 -14.16
N ARG A 169 13.45 -9.10 -14.17
CA ARG A 169 12.21 -8.51 -13.69
C ARG A 169 11.13 -8.46 -14.77
N ILE A 170 9.91 -8.89 -14.43
CA ILE A 170 8.75 -8.85 -15.33
C ILE A 170 8.29 -7.41 -15.55
N ILE A 171 8.39 -6.91 -16.79
CA ILE A 171 7.93 -5.56 -17.18
C ILE A 171 6.52 -5.61 -17.77
N ARG A 172 6.19 -6.61 -18.56
CA ARG A 172 4.88 -6.82 -19.18
C ARG A 172 4.52 -8.30 -19.19
N ASP A 173 3.27 -8.62 -18.86
CA ASP A 173 2.81 -9.98 -18.62
C ASP A 173 1.35 -10.14 -19.08
N ASN A 174 1.16 -10.26 -20.39
CA ASN A 174 -0.13 -10.57 -21.00
C ASN A 174 -0.10 -11.94 -21.71
N VAL A 175 0.68 -12.87 -21.17
CA VAL A 175 0.71 -14.24 -21.64
C VAL A 175 -0.35 -15.03 -20.91
N PHE A 176 -1.29 -15.60 -21.64
CA PHE A 176 -2.36 -16.43 -21.11
C PHE A 176 -1.97 -17.90 -21.14
N GLY A 177 -2.45 -18.67 -20.15
CA GLY A 177 -2.11 -20.09 -19.97
C GLY A 177 -3.26 -20.88 -19.35
N SER A 178 -2.91 -22.02 -18.80
CA SER A 178 -3.83 -22.86 -18.03
C SER A 178 -3.98 -22.39 -16.59
N ILE A 179 -4.97 -22.93 -15.86
CA ILE A 179 -5.12 -22.74 -14.42
C ILE A 179 -3.87 -23.20 -13.64
N VAL A 180 -3.19 -24.25 -14.12
CA VAL A 180 -1.94 -24.77 -13.52
C VAL A 180 -0.83 -23.73 -13.63
N ASP A 181 -0.67 -23.11 -14.80
CA ASP A 181 0.32 -22.05 -15.01
C ASP A 181 0.03 -20.84 -14.12
N ASP A 182 -1.25 -20.44 -14.01
CA ASP A 182 -1.66 -19.33 -13.14
C ASP A 182 -1.35 -19.65 -11.66
N ALA A 183 -1.59 -20.87 -11.20
CA ALA A 183 -1.30 -21.31 -9.84
C ALA A 183 0.20 -21.26 -9.50
N VAL A 184 1.06 -21.71 -10.39
CA VAL A 184 2.54 -21.69 -10.22
C VAL A 184 3.08 -20.27 -10.10
N ARG A 185 2.45 -19.30 -10.75
CA ARG A 185 2.91 -17.90 -10.78
C ARG A 185 2.48 -17.08 -9.57
N ARG A 186 1.54 -17.56 -8.78
CA ARG A 186 1.10 -16.87 -7.55
C ARG A 186 2.23 -16.79 -6.53
N ASP A 187 2.07 -15.92 -5.54
CA ASP A 187 3.13 -15.65 -4.56
C ASP A 187 3.21 -16.75 -3.47
N PHE A 188 2.12 -16.97 -2.75
CA PHE A 188 2.08 -17.88 -1.60
C PHE A 188 1.03 -18.97 -1.81
N THR A 189 1.29 -20.18 -1.26
CA THR A 189 0.40 -21.32 -1.34
C THR A 189 -1.01 -20.97 -0.86
N ALA A 190 -1.12 -20.22 0.23
CA ALA A 190 -2.39 -19.76 0.78
C ALA A 190 -3.19 -18.83 -0.16
N ASN A 191 -2.57 -18.23 -1.17
CA ASN A 191 -3.20 -17.37 -2.16
C ASN A 191 -3.42 -18.07 -3.52
N ALA A 192 -3.02 -19.34 -3.65
CA ALA A 192 -3.14 -20.14 -4.87
C ALA A 192 -4.25 -21.19 -4.77
N LEU A 193 -5.36 -20.80 -4.19
CA LEU A 193 -6.55 -21.61 -4.00
C LEU A 193 -7.67 -21.07 -4.90
N TYR A 194 -8.40 -21.99 -5.56
CA TYR A 194 -9.44 -21.70 -6.53
C TYR A 194 -10.74 -22.35 -6.07
N TYR A 195 -11.75 -21.53 -5.77
CA TYR A 195 -13.05 -22.04 -5.36
C TYR A 195 -14.02 -22.00 -6.52
N ASP A 196 -14.59 -23.14 -6.84
CA ASP A 196 -15.71 -23.25 -7.79
C ASP A 196 -17.06 -23.17 -7.05
N PRO A 197 -17.85 -22.11 -7.26
CA PRO A 197 -19.17 -22.00 -6.64
C PRO A 197 -20.20 -23.02 -7.18
N ALA A 198 -19.97 -23.61 -8.35
CA ALA A 198 -20.91 -24.57 -8.97
C ALA A 198 -20.76 -25.97 -8.34
N SER A 199 -19.56 -26.50 -8.26
CA SER A 199 -19.28 -27.79 -7.60
C SER A 199 -19.12 -27.66 -6.09
N GLN A 200 -18.89 -26.44 -5.57
CA GLN A 200 -18.54 -26.17 -4.17
C GLN A 200 -17.25 -26.88 -3.75
N GLU A 201 -16.26 -26.89 -4.63
CA GLU A 201 -14.94 -27.45 -4.38
C GLU A 201 -13.86 -26.38 -4.37
N VAL A 202 -12.80 -26.62 -3.58
CA VAL A 202 -11.58 -25.81 -3.62
C VAL A 202 -10.50 -26.65 -4.34
N LEU A 203 -9.95 -26.10 -5.41
CA LEU A 203 -8.82 -26.67 -6.11
C LEU A 203 -7.52 -26.11 -5.52
N ASP A 204 -6.63 -27.01 -5.11
CA ASP A 204 -5.34 -26.70 -4.46
C ASP A 204 -4.19 -27.37 -5.20
N PHE A 205 -3.31 -26.57 -5.81
CA PHE A 205 -2.17 -27.04 -6.60
C PHE A 205 -0.86 -27.11 -5.78
N HIS A 206 -0.82 -26.47 -4.60
CA HIS A 206 0.42 -26.26 -3.85
C HIS A 206 0.32 -26.56 -2.35
N ASN A 207 -0.66 -27.36 -1.94
CA ASN A 207 -0.95 -27.66 -0.52
C ASN A 207 -1.28 -26.44 0.34
N GLY A 208 -1.83 -25.38 -0.26
CA GLY A 208 -2.19 -24.13 0.43
C GLY A 208 -3.24 -24.31 1.52
N TYR A 209 -4.16 -25.26 1.35
CA TYR A 209 -5.13 -25.61 2.39
C TYR A 209 -4.47 -26.18 3.63
N ALA A 210 -3.51 -27.09 3.46
CA ALA A 210 -2.75 -27.67 4.56
C ALA A 210 -1.91 -26.60 5.27
N ASP A 211 -1.26 -25.72 4.53
CA ASP A 211 -0.49 -24.59 5.08
C ASP A 211 -1.38 -23.63 5.90
N ILE A 212 -2.58 -23.29 5.40
CA ILE A 212 -3.56 -22.48 6.15
C ILE A 212 -3.94 -23.16 7.46
N LYS A 213 -4.23 -24.46 7.45
CA LYS A 213 -4.58 -25.22 8.65
C LYS A 213 -3.42 -25.32 9.65
N ALA A 214 -2.19 -25.38 9.15
CA ALA A 214 -0.98 -25.38 9.97
C ALA A 214 -0.56 -23.98 10.45
N GLY A 215 -1.22 -22.91 9.99
CA GLY A 215 -0.86 -21.53 10.32
C GLY A 215 0.45 -21.08 9.67
N VAL A 216 0.75 -21.56 8.45
CA VAL A 216 2.01 -21.33 7.73
C VAL A 216 1.78 -20.48 6.49
N LEU A 217 2.66 -19.52 6.25
CA LEU A 217 2.76 -18.75 5.01
C LEU A 217 4.00 -19.20 4.22
N ARG A 218 3.78 -19.91 3.11
CA ARG A 218 4.82 -20.52 2.29
C ARG A 218 4.84 -19.89 0.88
N MET A 219 6.05 -19.57 0.39
CA MET A 219 6.28 -19.14 -1.01
C MET A 219 6.11 -20.34 -1.95
N ILE A 220 5.48 -20.09 -3.10
CA ILE A 220 5.42 -21.06 -4.21
C ILE A 220 6.74 -21.00 -4.98
N GLY A 221 7.38 -22.15 -5.16
CA GLY A 221 8.67 -22.25 -5.85
C GLY A 221 9.85 -21.88 -4.95
N LYS A 222 11.02 -21.60 -5.56
CA LYS A 222 12.25 -21.29 -4.83
C LYS A 222 12.24 -19.83 -4.35
N PRO A 223 12.27 -19.54 -3.05
CA PRO A 223 12.09 -18.18 -2.53
C PRO A 223 13.09 -17.17 -3.09
N GLU A 224 14.37 -17.53 -3.22
CA GLU A 224 15.39 -16.63 -3.77
C GLU A 224 15.07 -16.18 -5.20
N THR A 225 14.66 -17.11 -6.05
CA THR A 225 14.26 -16.81 -7.42
C THR A 225 13.01 -15.91 -7.44
N ARG A 226 12.04 -16.24 -6.59
CA ARG A 226 10.77 -15.52 -6.52
C ARG A 226 10.92 -14.09 -5.98
N TYR A 227 11.83 -13.87 -5.05
CA TYR A 227 12.17 -12.53 -4.55
C TYR A 227 12.97 -11.72 -5.56
N ALA A 228 13.86 -12.35 -6.33
CA ALA A 228 14.58 -11.68 -7.43
C ALA A 228 13.62 -11.25 -8.56
N GLU A 229 12.62 -12.08 -8.93
CA GLU A 229 11.58 -11.73 -9.91
C GLU A 229 10.72 -10.54 -9.46
N ASP A 230 10.32 -10.50 -8.20
CA ASP A 230 9.51 -9.44 -7.61
C ASP A 230 9.82 -9.24 -6.12
N PRO A 231 10.73 -8.29 -5.80
CA PRO A 231 11.14 -8.03 -4.43
C PRO A 231 10.00 -7.59 -3.50
N VAL A 232 8.90 -7.03 -4.04
CA VAL A 232 7.71 -6.66 -3.25
C VAL A 232 7.10 -7.86 -2.53
N ARG A 233 7.34 -9.09 -3.00
CA ARG A 233 6.89 -10.31 -2.30
C ARG A 233 7.46 -10.44 -0.88
N MET A 234 8.63 -9.85 -0.58
CA MET A 234 9.16 -9.79 0.79
C MET A 234 8.26 -8.96 1.71
N LEU A 235 7.84 -7.78 1.25
CA LEU A 235 6.88 -6.92 1.99
C LEU A 235 5.53 -7.59 2.14
N ARG A 236 5.07 -8.28 1.09
CA ARG A 236 3.82 -9.04 1.11
C ARG A 236 3.87 -10.20 2.11
N ALA A 237 5.01 -10.91 2.22
CA ALA A 237 5.20 -11.96 3.21
C ALA A 237 5.01 -11.43 4.63
N VAL A 238 5.71 -10.34 4.96
CA VAL A 238 5.60 -9.69 6.28
C VAL A 238 4.18 -9.21 6.55
N ARG A 239 3.57 -8.49 5.60
CA ARG A 239 2.21 -7.98 5.75
C ARG A 239 1.17 -9.09 5.93
N LEU A 240 1.25 -10.15 5.13
CA LEU A 240 0.31 -11.26 5.22
C LEU A 240 0.50 -12.07 6.50
N SER A 241 1.75 -12.28 6.93
CA SER A 241 2.07 -12.91 8.20
C SER A 241 1.41 -12.16 9.37
N ALA A 242 1.65 -10.85 9.48
CA ALA A 242 1.07 -10.00 10.52
C ALA A 242 -0.47 -9.98 10.44
N LYS A 243 -1.04 -9.67 9.26
CA LYS A 243 -2.50 -9.56 9.07
C LYS A 243 -3.23 -10.85 9.36
N LEU A 244 -2.67 -12.02 9.00
CA LEU A 244 -3.36 -13.30 9.06
C LEU A 244 -3.03 -14.11 10.30
N GLY A 245 -1.95 -13.74 11.02
CA GLY A 245 -1.41 -14.52 12.12
C GLY A 245 -0.72 -15.82 11.67
N LEU A 246 -0.26 -15.86 10.39
CA LEU A 246 0.45 -17.00 9.83
C LEU A 246 1.96 -16.84 10.05
N LYS A 247 2.66 -17.90 10.41
CA LYS A 247 4.12 -17.90 10.52
C LYS A 247 4.74 -18.06 9.14
N ILE A 248 5.70 -17.19 8.79
CA ILE A 248 6.46 -17.36 7.55
C ILE A 248 7.27 -18.65 7.67
N GLU A 249 7.15 -19.51 6.68
CA GLU A 249 7.87 -20.78 6.62
C GLU A 249 9.39 -20.50 6.56
N PRO A 250 10.25 -21.29 7.28
CA PRO A 250 11.67 -20.98 7.43
C PRO A 250 12.45 -20.81 6.12
N SER A 251 12.19 -21.62 5.07
CA SER A 251 12.87 -21.47 3.78
C SER A 251 12.40 -20.21 3.03
N THR A 252 11.14 -19.82 3.21
CA THR A 252 10.56 -18.57 2.70
C THR A 252 11.15 -17.36 3.41
N GLN A 253 11.41 -17.45 4.71
CA GLN A 253 11.94 -16.36 5.53
C GLN A 253 13.44 -16.14 5.35
N ALA A 254 14.23 -17.20 5.28
CA ALA A 254 15.70 -17.14 5.33
C ALA A 254 16.37 -16.18 4.32
N PRO A 255 15.88 -16.04 3.07
CA PRO A 255 16.51 -15.11 2.12
C PRO A 255 16.09 -13.65 2.30
N ILE A 256 15.02 -13.34 3.05
CA ILE A 256 14.43 -11.99 3.10
C ILE A 256 15.47 -10.94 3.48
N ALA A 257 16.11 -11.08 4.63
CA ALA A 257 17.09 -10.10 5.10
C ALA A 257 18.30 -9.93 4.15
N LYS A 258 18.73 -11.03 3.50
CA LYS A 258 19.85 -11.02 2.57
C LYS A 258 19.53 -10.33 1.23
N MET A 259 18.26 -10.33 0.85
CA MET A 259 17.77 -9.79 -0.43
C MET A 259 17.05 -8.45 -0.27
N ALA A 260 17.03 -7.88 0.93
CA ALA A 260 16.33 -6.62 1.23
C ALA A 260 16.74 -5.47 0.31
N ASP A 261 18.00 -5.40 -0.10
CA ASP A 261 18.53 -4.36 -1.00
C ASP A 261 17.84 -4.34 -2.37
N LEU A 262 17.25 -5.46 -2.84
CA LEU A 262 16.50 -5.50 -4.09
C LEU A 262 15.25 -4.61 -4.07
N LEU A 263 14.77 -4.22 -2.90
CA LEU A 263 13.65 -3.28 -2.79
C LEU A 263 14.01 -1.88 -3.31
N GLN A 264 15.30 -1.51 -3.37
CA GLN A 264 15.75 -0.24 -3.91
C GLN A 264 15.50 -0.13 -5.43
N ASP A 265 15.42 -1.26 -6.13
CA ASP A 265 15.15 -1.32 -7.57
C ASP A 265 13.64 -1.33 -7.88
N VAL A 266 12.77 -1.40 -6.88
CA VAL A 266 11.32 -1.39 -7.08
C VAL A 266 10.85 0.05 -7.36
N PRO A 267 9.96 0.29 -8.35
CA PRO A 267 9.40 1.61 -8.56
C PRO A 267 8.75 2.17 -7.30
N PRO A 268 9.04 3.44 -6.92
CA PRO A 268 8.49 4.07 -5.73
C PRO A 268 6.97 4.01 -5.60
N SER A 269 6.23 4.03 -6.72
CA SER A 269 4.77 3.89 -6.72
C SER A 269 4.30 2.51 -6.25
N ARG A 270 5.01 1.42 -6.63
CA ARG A 270 4.67 0.07 -6.17
C ARG A 270 4.98 -0.13 -4.69
N LEU A 271 6.10 0.43 -4.22
CA LEU A 271 6.42 0.45 -2.79
C LEU A 271 5.36 1.19 -2.00
N PHE A 272 4.94 2.36 -2.51
CA PHE A 272 3.87 3.15 -1.91
C PHE A 272 2.56 2.35 -1.77
N ASP A 273 2.12 1.69 -2.84
CA ASP A 273 0.88 0.91 -2.83
C ASP A 273 0.95 -0.25 -1.81
N GLU A 274 2.08 -0.94 -1.70
CA GLU A 274 2.23 -2.03 -0.74
C GLU A 274 2.35 -1.52 0.70
N MET A 275 3.09 -0.43 0.93
CA MET A 275 3.17 0.22 2.24
C MET A 275 1.79 0.75 2.69
N LEU A 276 1.00 1.30 1.78
CA LEU A 276 -0.36 1.74 2.08
C LEU A 276 -1.24 0.56 2.52
N LYS A 277 -1.16 -0.59 1.83
CA LYS A 277 -1.87 -1.82 2.21
C LYS A 277 -1.40 -2.35 3.56
N LEU A 278 -0.12 -2.25 3.88
CA LEU A 278 0.46 -2.66 5.15
C LEU A 278 -0.09 -1.81 6.29
N PHE A 279 0.01 -0.49 6.19
CA PHE A 279 -0.42 0.45 7.23
C PHE A 279 -1.94 0.51 7.43
N LEU A 280 -2.73 0.18 6.40
CA LEU A 280 -4.19 0.18 6.48
C LEU A 280 -4.78 -1.23 6.61
N SER A 281 -3.98 -2.19 7.06
CA SER A 281 -4.42 -3.58 7.26
C SER A 281 -5.21 -3.80 8.54
N GLY A 282 -5.11 -2.91 9.53
CA GLY A 282 -5.53 -3.11 10.91
C GLY A 282 -4.50 -3.90 11.75
N HIS A 283 -3.28 -4.07 11.21
CA HIS A 283 -2.14 -4.76 11.83
C HIS A 283 -0.84 -4.03 11.49
N ALA A 284 -0.87 -2.70 11.49
CA ALA A 284 0.27 -1.87 11.14
C ALA A 284 1.41 -2.00 12.16
N MET A 285 1.04 -2.07 13.45
CA MET A 285 1.99 -2.27 14.54
C MET A 285 2.82 -3.53 14.37
N GLU A 286 2.15 -4.66 14.23
CA GLU A 286 2.80 -5.97 14.04
C GLU A 286 3.60 -6.00 12.73
N SER A 287 3.07 -5.36 11.68
CA SER A 287 3.74 -5.29 10.39
C SER A 287 5.04 -4.49 10.46
N VAL A 288 5.07 -3.34 11.13
CA VAL A 288 6.29 -2.53 11.30
C VAL A 288 7.31 -3.26 12.17
N THR A 289 6.87 -3.92 13.25
CA THR A 289 7.75 -4.75 14.08
C THR A 289 8.38 -5.86 13.25
N ALA A 290 7.59 -6.57 12.46
CA ALA A 290 8.08 -7.65 11.60
C ALA A 290 9.01 -7.14 10.47
N LEU A 291 8.77 -5.94 9.91
CA LEU A 291 9.69 -5.31 8.95
C LEU A 291 11.06 -5.05 9.59
N ARG A 292 11.10 -4.61 10.84
CA ARG A 292 12.36 -4.40 11.60
C ARG A 292 13.08 -5.73 11.84
N GLU A 293 12.39 -6.74 12.34
CA GLU A 293 12.96 -8.07 12.61
C GLU A 293 13.54 -8.72 11.34
N GLN A 294 12.94 -8.46 10.18
CA GLN A 294 13.39 -8.97 8.89
C GLN A 294 14.38 -8.03 8.17
N HIS A 295 14.83 -6.94 8.80
CA HIS A 295 15.72 -5.92 8.21
C HIS A 295 15.21 -5.30 6.90
N LEU A 296 13.87 -5.28 6.68
CA LEU A 296 13.25 -4.73 5.48
C LEU A 296 12.98 -3.22 5.57
N HIS A 297 13.12 -2.61 6.75
CA HIS A 297 12.86 -1.19 6.97
C HIS A 297 13.95 -0.30 6.36
N HIS A 298 15.20 -0.78 6.29
CA HIS A 298 16.34 -0.03 5.75
C HIS A 298 16.12 0.35 4.27
N GLY A 299 16.12 1.65 4.00
CA GLY A 299 16.00 2.18 2.65
C GLY A 299 14.58 2.28 2.08
N LEU A 300 13.56 1.66 2.69
CA LEU A 300 12.15 1.82 2.31
C LEU A 300 11.55 3.11 2.87
N LEU A 301 11.78 3.30 4.15
CA LEU A 301 11.36 4.46 4.89
C LEU A 301 12.55 4.88 5.75
N PRO A 302 13.52 5.63 5.20
CA PRO A 302 14.72 6.07 5.94
C PRO A 302 14.38 6.73 7.28
N MET A 303 13.19 7.34 7.35
CA MET A 303 12.64 7.93 8.55
C MET A 303 12.25 6.92 9.63
N LEU A 304 11.82 5.70 9.29
CA LEU A 304 11.54 4.69 10.31
C LEU A 304 12.82 4.30 11.04
N ASP A 305 13.95 4.26 10.34
CA ASP A 305 15.25 4.01 10.96
C ASP A 305 15.61 5.09 11.97
N VAL A 306 15.45 6.37 11.60
CA VAL A 306 15.79 7.52 12.45
C VAL A 306 14.81 7.70 13.61
N VAL A 307 13.52 7.57 13.33
CA VAL A 307 12.45 7.80 14.32
C VAL A 307 12.41 6.68 15.35
N LEU A 308 12.61 5.43 14.92
CA LEU A 308 12.60 4.27 15.81
C LEU A 308 13.89 4.15 16.65
N GLU A 309 14.97 4.83 16.29
CA GLU A 309 16.18 4.95 17.12
C GLU A 309 16.05 6.01 18.23
N GLN A 310 15.02 6.88 18.19
CA GLN A 310 14.80 7.90 19.19
C GLN A 310 13.58 7.56 20.07
N PRO A 311 13.72 7.45 21.41
CA PRO A 311 12.63 6.99 22.28
C PRO A 311 11.33 7.79 22.17
N MET A 312 11.41 9.10 21.96
CA MET A 312 10.24 9.97 21.77
C MET A 312 9.60 9.76 20.40
N GLY A 313 10.41 9.60 19.35
CA GLY A 313 9.93 9.36 18.01
C GLY A 313 9.28 7.98 17.87
N GLU A 314 9.87 6.97 18.48
CA GLU A 314 9.29 5.62 18.52
C GLU A 314 7.91 5.65 19.18
N ARG A 315 7.78 6.26 20.37
CA ARG A 315 6.50 6.35 21.08
C ARG A 315 5.41 7.04 20.26
N PHE A 316 5.74 8.16 19.61
CA PHE A 316 4.81 8.91 18.76
C PHE A 316 4.29 8.07 17.59
N VAL A 317 5.21 7.42 16.84
CA VAL A 317 4.85 6.58 15.69
C VAL A 317 4.06 5.35 16.13
N MET A 318 4.46 4.68 17.22
CA MET A 318 3.78 3.50 17.70
C MET A 318 2.35 3.81 18.17
N LEU A 319 2.13 4.95 18.86
CA LEU A 319 0.78 5.42 19.20
C LEU A 319 -0.07 5.70 17.96
N ALA A 320 0.53 6.32 16.93
CA ALA A 320 -0.18 6.60 15.68
C ALA A 320 -0.62 5.31 14.95
N LEU A 321 0.27 4.31 14.88
CA LEU A 321 -0.03 3.01 14.29
C LEU A 321 -1.11 2.27 15.08
N GLN A 322 -0.99 2.23 16.42
CA GLN A 322 -1.99 1.62 17.30
C GLN A 322 -3.36 2.27 17.15
N ASN A 323 -3.43 3.60 17.12
CA ASN A 323 -4.68 4.34 16.91
C ASN A 323 -5.26 4.06 15.52
N THR A 324 -4.41 3.89 14.50
CA THR A 324 -4.83 3.51 13.15
C THR A 324 -5.42 2.10 13.14
N ASP A 325 -4.75 1.13 13.75
CA ASP A 325 -5.22 -0.25 13.83
C ASP A 325 -6.55 -0.36 14.59
N ASN A 326 -6.66 0.26 15.76
CA ASN A 326 -7.89 0.30 16.56
C ASN A 326 -9.07 0.89 15.76
N ARG A 327 -8.79 1.93 14.98
CA ARG A 327 -9.78 2.57 14.12
C ARG A 327 -10.28 1.65 13.01
N ILE A 328 -9.36 0.97 12.32
CA ILE A 328 -9.69 0.04 11.24
C ILE A 328 -10.43 -1.19 11.77
N LEU A 329 -9.95 -1.77 12.87
CA LEU A 329 -10.57 -2.94 13.51
C LEU A 329 -11.97 -2.62 14.05
N SER A 330 -12.24 -1.37 14.43
CA SER A 330 -13.59 -0.90 14.79
C SER A 330 -14.48 -0.53 13.56
N GLY A 331 -14.09 -0.90 12.35
CA GLY A 331 -14.85 -0.65 11.11
C GLY A 331 -14.81 0.80 10.62
N LYS A 332 -13.95 1.66 11.17
CA LYS A 332 -13.79 3.06 10.76
C LYS A 332 -12.68 3.20 9.73
N SER A 333 -12.84 4.15 8.80
CA SER A 333 -11.79 4.47 7.83
C SER A 333 -10.62 5.19 8.50
N ALA A 334 -9.38 4.89 8.10
CA ALA A 334 -8.19 5.63 8.44
C ALA A 334 -7.75 6.53 7.26
N ASN A 335 -7.21 7.70 7.58
CA ASN A 335 -6.76 8.65 6.56
C ASN A 335 -5.26 8.47 6.29
N PRO A 336 -4.85 8.06 5.07
CA PRO A 336 -3.44 7.90 4.72
C PRO A 336 -2.61 9.17 4.92
N SER A 337 -3.18 10.35 4.66
CA SER A 337 -2.46 11.62 4.84
C SER A 337 -2.09 11.87 6.30
N PHE A 338 -2.99 11.51 7.23
CA PHE A 338 -2.71 11.63 8.66
C PHE A 338 -1.56 10.71 9.07
N LEU A 339 -1.63 9.46 8.61
CA LEU A 339 -0.60 8.47 8.93
C LEU A 339 0.78 8.87 8.37
N PHE A 340 0.87 9.28 7.10
CA PHE A 340 2.14 9.76 6.55
C PHE A 340 2.62 11.06 7.19
N ALA A 341 1.70 11.93 7.62
CA ALA A 341 2.07 13.11 8.39
C ALA A 341 2.70 12.73 9.74
N THR A 342 2.20 11.69 10.42
CA THR A 342 2.80 11.19 11.66
C THR A 342 4.14 10.51 11.43
N LEU A 343 4.26 9.68 10.41
CA LEU A 343 5.50 8.99 10.08
C LEU A 343 6.64 9.95 9.74
N LEU A 344 6.35 11.07 9.06
CA LEU A 344 7.35 12.08 8.62
C LEU A 344 7.51 13.25 9.60
N TRP A 345 6.83 13.23 10.75
CA TRP A 345 6.78 14.38 11.65
C TRP A 345 8.13 14.76 12.22
N HIS A 346 8.90 13.81 12.74
CA HIS A 346 10.16 14.11 13.41
C HIS A 346 11.25 14.54 12.43
N GLU A 347 11.23 14.00 11.20
CA GLU A 347 12.11 14.44 10.13
C GLU A 347 11.77 15.89 9.72
N MET A 348 10.48 16.20 9.60
CA MET A 348 10.00 17.56 9.34
C MET A 348 10.38 18.53 10.45
N LEU A 349 10.25 18.12 11.73
CA LEU A 349 10.70 18.93 12.88
C LEU A 349 12.21 19.18 12.81
N ALA A 350 13.01 18.18 12.53
CA ALA A 350 14.47 18.32 12.43
C ALA A 350 14.86 19.32 11.34
N ALA A 351 14.27 19.19 10.14
CA ALA A 351 14.48 20.13 9.05
C ALA A 351 14.02 21.56 9.41
N TRP A 352 12.87 21.68 10.09
CA TRP A 352 12.34 22.98 10.55
C TRP A 352 13.30 23.68 11.53
N GLU A 353 13.88 22.94 12.47
CA GLU A 353 14.87 23.48 13.40
C GLU A 353 16.14 23.94 12.68
N VAL A 354 16.59 23.23 11.64
CA VAL A 354 17.72 23.66 10.82
C VAL A 354 17.44 25.01 10.16
N TYR A 355 16.30 25.17 9.48
CA TYR A 355 15.96 26.43 8.82
C TYR A 355 15.78 27.59 9.82
N LYS A 356 15.27 27.35 11.03
CA LYS A 356 15.20 28.37 12.07
C LYS A 356 16.59 28.82 12.55
N LYS A 357 17.53 27.88 12.69
CA LYS A 357 18.94 28.17 13.05
C LYS A 357 19.68 28.94 11.98
N ASP A 358 19.32 28.73 10.72
CA ASP A 358 19.86 29.46 9.56
C ASP A 358 19.24 30.86 9.41
N GLY A 359 18.42 31.30 10.39
CA GLY A 359 17.87 32.67 10.47
C GLY A 359 16.52 32.89 9.79
N HIS A 360 15.89 31.84 9.27
CA HIS A 360 14.56 31.97 8.68
C HIS A 360 13.48 32.17 9.75
N HIS A 361 12.48 33.01 9.44
CA HIS A 361 11.33 33.18 10.33
C HIS A 361 10.53 31.87 10.45
N THR A 362 9.88 31.66 11.61
CA THR A 362 9.19 30.43 12.00
C THR A 362 8.30 29.83 10.90
N ILE A 363 7.42 30.60 10.28
CA ILE A 363 6.47 30.07 9.29
C ILE A 363 7.15 29.80 7.93
N PRO A 364 7.96 30.72 7.33
CA PRO A 364 8.75 30.40 6.15
C PRO A 364 9.65 29.16 6.34
N ALA A 365 10.35 29.05 7.46
CA ALA A 365 11.18 27.88 7.81
C ALA A 365 10.36 26.57 7.80
N LEU A 366 9.14 26.61 8.36
CA LEU A 366 8.23 25.46 8.36
C LEU A 366 7.84 25.05 6.92
N HIS A 367 7.50 25.99 6.06
CA HIS A 367 7.15 25.69 4.66
C HIS A 367 8.33 25.13 3.86
N MET A 368 9.55 25.60 4.12
CA MET A 368 10.77 25.08 3.51
C MET A 368 11.00 23.62 3.95
N ALA A 369 10.94 23.36 5.26
CA ALA A 369 11.09 22.02 5.82
C ALA A 369 10.05 21.02 5.26
N MET A 370 8.78 21.42 5.22
CA MET A 370 7.71 20.59 4.63
C MET A 370 8.00 20.23 3.17
N THR A 371 8.54 21.15 2.41
CA THR A 371 8.81 20.96 0.98
C THR A 371 10.00 20.05 0.76
N GLU A 372 11.08 20.25 1.52
CA GLU A 372 12.27 19.42 1.48
C GLU A 372 11.98 17.98 1.86
N VAL A 373 11.34 17.74 3.01
CA VAL A 373 11.05 16.38 3.51
C VAL A 373 10.16 15.61 2.53
N ILE A 374 9.13 16.27 1.98
CA ILE A 374 8.26 15.60 1.00
C ILE A 374 9.02 15.30 -0.30
N ALA A 375 9.90 16.20 -0.77
CA ALA A 375 10.69 15.98 -1.97
C ALA A 375 11.68 14.82 -1.79
N THR A 376 12.40 14.81 -0.68
CA THR A 376 13.34 13.73 -0.33
C THR A 376 12.63 12.38 -0.22
N GLN A 377 11.46 12.36 0.42
CA GLN A 377 10.69 11.13 0.56
C GLN A 377 10.15 10.62 -0.78
N ALA A 378 9.82 11.52 -1.72
CA ALA A 378 9.30 11.14 -3.03
C ALA A 378 10.30 10.31 -3.87
N GLU A 379 11.61 10.44 -3.63
CA GLU A 379 12.65 9.64 -4.28
C GLU A 379 12.56 8.16 -3.90
N LYS A 380 12.10 7.86 -2.69
CA LYS A 380 12.00 6.49 -2.14
C LYS A 380 10.59 5.93 -2.19
N LEU A 381 9.60 6.77 -1.88
CA LEU A 381 8.20 6.39 -1.78
C LEU A 381 7.35 7.49 -2.41
N ALA A 382 6.77 7.23 -3.58
CA ALA A 382 5.99 8.20 -4.34
C ALA A 382 4.64 8.51 -3.68
N ILE A 383 4.66 9.29 -2.58
CA ILE A 383 3.43 9.72 -1.90
C ILE A 383 2.66 10.64 -2.84
N HIS A 384 1.43 10.25 -3.21
CA HIS A 384 0.61 11.04 -4.13
C HIS A 384 0.30 12.44 -3.60
N ASN A 385 0.27 13.44 -4.50
CA ASN A 385 0.04 14.85 -4.18
C ASN A 385 -1.24 15.09 -3.36
N ARG A 386 -2.30 14.30 -3.57
CA ARG A 386 -3.54 14.37 -2.78
C ARG A 386 -3.30 14.15 -1.28
N TYR A 387 -2.30 13.35 -0.91
CA TYR A 387 -1.95 13.10 0.49
C TYR A 387 -1.01 14.18 1.03
N THR A 388 0.00 14.58 0.26
CA THR A 388 1.00 15.57 0.71
C THR A 388 0.40 16.94 0.97
N ALA A 389 -0.63 17.35 0.22
CA ALA A 389 -1.37 18.59 0.48
C ALA A 389 -1.99 18.58 1.89
N THR A 390 -2.71 17.50 2.24
CA THR A 390 -3.33 17.36 3.57
C THR A 390 -2.27 17.22 4.68
N MET A 391 -1.13 16.55 4.42
CA MET A 391 -0.02 16.49 5.37
C MET A 391 0.51 17.89 5.72
N LYS A 392 0.76 18.72 4.70
CA LYS A 392 1.20 20.12 4.89
C LYS A 392 0.19 20.93 5.68
N GLU A 393 -1.12 20.75 5.45
CA GLU A 393 -2.18 21.40 6.23
C GLU A 393 -2.13 20.98 7.71
N ILE A 394 -2.00 19.67 8.00
CA ILE A 394 -1.92 19.16 9.38
C ILE A 394 -0.70 19.74 10.11
N TRP A 395 0.48 19.69 9.49
CA TRP A 395 1.71 20.24 10.05
C TRP A 395 1.65 21.76 10.23
N GLY A 396 1.08 22.47 9.26
CA GLY A 396 0.91 23.94 9.32
C GLY A 396 -0.03 24.42 10.44
N LEU A 397 -0.91 23.54 10.92
CA LEU A 397 -1.77 23.85 12.06
C LEU A 397 -1.04 23.73 13.40
N GLN A 398 0.02 22.92 13.51
CA GLN A 398 0.65 22.63 14.80
C GLN A 398 1.13 23.88 15.55
N PRO A 399 1.87 24.84 14.96
CA PRO A 399 2.26 26.07 15.66
C PRO A 399 1.08 26.96 16.06
N ARG A 400 -0.08 26.78 15.42
CA ARG A 400 -1.27 27.58 15.72
C ARG A 400 -1.98 27.12 16.98
N PHE A 401 -1.84 25.83 17.37
CA PHE A 401 -2.39 25.30 18.61
C PHE A 401 -1.71 25.88 19.87
N GLU A 402 -0.48 26.36 19.76
CA GLU A 402 0.21 27.04 20.85
C GLU A 402 -0.36 28.45 21.11
N GLN A 403 -1.13 29.01 20.19
CA GLN A 403 -1.64 30.37 20.23
C GLN A 403 -3.06 30.42 20.84
N ARG A 404 -3.14 30.49 22.16
CA ARG A 404 -4.40 30.45 22.92
C ARG A 404 -4.98 31.83 23.28
N ALA A 405 -4.56 32.91 22.59
CA ALA A 405 -4.96 34.28 22.89
C ALA A 405 -5.79 34.94 21.78
N GLY A 406 -6.68 35.84 22.14
CA GLY A 406 -7.47 36.65 21.23
C GLY A 406 -8.40 35.83 20.31
N LYS A 407 -8.53 36.22 19.05
CA LYS A 407 -9.45 35.56 18.07
C LYS A 407 -8.87 34.31 17.39
N ARG A 408 -7.59 33.99 17.64
CA ARG A 408 -6.88 32.91 16.97
C ARG A 408 -7.48 31.51 17.21
N PRO A 409 -7.85 31.13 18.46
CA PRO A 409 -8.47 29.84 18.72
C PRO A 409 -9.81 29.66 18.00
N PHE A 410 -10.65 30.68 17.94
CA PHE A 410 -11.93 30.62 17.23
C PHE A 410 -11.73 30.36 15.72
N GLY A 411 -10.77 31.09 15.09
CA GLY A 411 -10.43 30.87 13.70
C GLY A 411 -9.82 29.49 13.42
N LEU A 412 -9.21 28.86 14.41
CA LEU A 412 -8.68 27.52 14.27
C LEU A 412 -9.78 26.46 14.34
N LEU A 413 -10.78 26.61 15.25
CA LEU A 413 -11.93 25.71 15.32
C LEU A 413 -12.73 25.61 14.02
N THR A 414 -12.80 26.69 13.25
CA THR A 414 -13.53 26.72 11.96
C THR A 414 -12.71 26.21 10.79
N HIS A 415 -11.46 25.82 11.01
CA HIS A 415 -10.60 25.36 9.93
C HIS A 415 -11.05 23.97 9.41
N PRO A 416 -11.16 23.73 8.09
CA PRO A 416 -11.64 22.46 7.55
C PRO A 416 -10.83 21.22 8.00
N ARG A 417 -9.56 21.42 8.35
CA ARG A 417 -8.67 20.38 8.88
C ARG A 417 -8.47 20.44 10.39
N TYR A 418 -9.31 21.20 11.10
CA TYR A 418 -9.20 21.32 12.57
C TYR A 418 -9.15 19.96 13.24
N ARG A 419 -10.10 19.07 12.92
CA ARG A 419 -10.18 17.75 13.56
C ARG A 419 -8.88 16.96 13.37
N ALA A 420 -8.36 16.89 12.16
CA ALA A 420 -7.11 16.17 11.89
C ALA A 420 -5.90 16.82 12.58
N GLY A 421 -5.81 18.15 12.58
CA GLY A 421 -4.76 18.88 13.30
C GLY A 421 -4.85 18.69 14.81
N TYR A 422 -6.05 18.65 15.37
CA TYR A 422 -6.31 18.42 16.79
C TYR A 422 -5.97 16.98 17.21
N ASP A 423 -6.41 15.98 16.44
CA ASP A 423 -6.03 14.58 16.70
C ASP A 423 -4.50 14.39 16.67
N PHE A 424 -3.82 15.13 15.79
CA PHE A 424 -2.36 15.15 15.70
C PHE A 424 -1.72 15.84 16.91
N LEU A 425 -2.31 16.94 17.41
CA LEU A 425 -1.89 17.60 18.64
C LEU A 425 -2.01 16.65 19.84
N LEU A 426 -3.15 15.97 19.99
CA LEU A 426 -3.35 15.00 21.07
C LEU A 426 -2.27 13.91 21.05
N LEU A 427 -1.95 13.39 19.86
CA LEU A 427 -0.90 12.40 19.70
C LEU A 427 0.47 12.93 20.16
N ARG A 428 0.81 14.19 19.88
CA ARG A 428 2.03 14.85 20.35
C ARG A 428 2.04 15.01 21.89
N CYS A 429 0.88 15.29 22.48
CA CYS A 429 0.75 15.35 23.94
C CYS A 429 0.90 13.96 24.57
N GLU A 430 0.19 12.96 24.07
CA GLU A 430 0.22 11.58 24.58
C GLU A 430 1.62 10.93 24.44
N SER A 431 2.37 11.29 23.39
CA SER A 431 3.75 10.83 23.22
C SER A 431 4.74 11.50 24.21
N GLY A 432 4.35 12.62 24.83
CA GLY A 432 5.18 13.42 25.72
C GLY A 432 6.01 14.50 24.99
N GLU A 433 5.75 14.74 23.69
CA GLU A 433 6.40 15.83 22.94
C GLU A 433 5.91 17.22 23.40
N LEU A 434 4.63 17.31 23.74
CA LEU A 434 4.00 18.51 24.28
C LEU A 434 3.33 18.23 25.64
N PRO A 435 3.17 19.26 26.51
CA PRO A 435 2.42 19.10 27.75
C PRO A 435 0.97 18.68 27.51
N MET A 436 0.45 17.74 28.33
CA MET A 436 -0.94 17.26 28.24
C MET A 436 -1.96 18.40 28.40
N GLU A 437 -1.65 19.41 29.23
CA GLU A 437 -2.51 20.57 29.49
C GLU A 437 -2.86 21.33 28.21
N LEU A 438 -2.03 21.27 27.20
CA LEU A 438 -2.33 21.89 25.90
C LEU A 438 -3.44 21.11 25.16
N GLY A 439 -3.38 19.79 25.15
CA GLY A 439 -4.41 18.94 24.58
C GLY A 439 -5.74 19.05 25.33
N GLU A 440 -5.69 18.99 26.64
CA GLU A 440 -6.85 19.15 27.55
C GLU A 440 -7.52 20.51 27.34
N TRP A 441 -6.73 21.59 27.26
CA TRP A 441 -7.26 22.92 26.98
C TRP A 441 -8.03 22.96 25.65
N TRP A 442 -7.48 22.39 24.58
CA TRP A 442 -8.15 22.39 23.28
C TRP A 442 -9.40 21.49 23.27
N THR A 443 -9.40 20.40 24.04
CA THR A 443 -10.58 19.56 24.22
C THR A 443 -11.70 20.34 24.87
N ALA A 444 -11.40 20.96 26.05
CA ALA A 444 -12.35 21.78 26.78
C ALA A 444 -12.83 22.98 25.94
N PHE A 445 -11.92 23.65 25.20
CA PHE A 445 -12.25 24.78 24.35
C PHE A 445 -13.16 24.39 23.16
N ALA A 446 -12.98 23.20 22.58
CA ALA A 446 -13.82 22.71 21.50
C ALA A 446 -15.26 22.37 21.96
N ASP A 447 -15.40 21.86 23.20
CA ASP A 447 -16.68 21.44 23.76
C ASP A 447 -17.46 22.58 24.45
N ALA A 448 -16.77 23.68 24.81
CA ALA A 448 -17.36 24.81 25.53
C ALA A 448 -18.31 25.65 24.66
N ASP A 449 -19.21 26.39 25.34
CA ASP A 449 -20.03 27.45 24.72
C ASP A 449 -19.21 28.74 24.46
N GLY A 450 -19.83 29.74 23.85
CA GLY A 450 -19.14 30.99 23.46
C GLY A 450 -18.58 31.80 24.60
N ASP A 451 -19.30 31.87 25.72
CA ASP A 451 -18.91 32.66 26.90
C ASP A 451 -17.77 31.95 27.62
N THR A 452 -17.88 30.66 27.85
CA THR A 452 -16.83 29.82 28.43
C THR A 452 -15.56 29.85 27.59
N ARG A 453 -15.66 29.75 26.25
CA ARG A 453 -14.49 29.90 25.36
C ARG A 453 -13.81 31.24 25.54
N THR A 454 -14.60 32.30 25.67
CA THR A 454 -14.05 33.65 25.88
C THR A 454 -13.32 33.77 27.21
N ALA A 455 -13.85 33.17 28.29
CA ALA A 455 -13.22 33.12 29.61
C ALA A 455 -11.92 32.26 29.61
N MET A 456 -11.85 31.23 28.80
CA MET A 456 -10.67 30.36 28.68
C MET A 456 -9.48 30.98 27.94
N LEU A 457 -9.67 32.11 27.25
CA LEU A 457 -8.59 32.75 26.48
C LEU A 457 -7.48 33.28 27.42
N GLN A 458 -6.24 32.99 27.03
CA GLN A 458 -5.09 33.57 27.70
C GLN A 458 -4.99 35.08 27.41
N ALA A 459 -4.52 35.85 28.37
CA ALA A 459 -4.22 37.26 28.16
C ALA A 459 -3.13 37.40 27.08
N ASP A 460 -3.35 38.34 26.15
CA ASP A 460 -2.40 38.58 25.06
C ASP A 460 -1.14 39.25 25.65
N THR A 461 -0.10 38.48 25.92
CA THR A 461 1.16 38.94 26.53
C THR A 461 2.10 39.64 25.55
N ALA A 462 1.74 39.69 24.25
CA ALA A 462 2.54 40.38 23.26
C ALA A 462 2.37 41.90 23.34
N PRO A 463 3.45 42.69 23.45
CA PRO A 463 3.33 44.16 23.42
C PRO A 463 2.76 44.59 22.08
N LYS A 464 1.61 45.23 22.08
CA LYS A 464 0.97 45.82 20.88
C LYS A 464 1.93 46.83 20.26
N LYS A 465 2.73 46.47 19.26
CA LYS A 465 3.44 47.44 18.44
C LYS A 465 2.40 48.33 17.76
N ARG A 466 2.23 49.53 18.33
CA ARG A 466 1.38 50.57 17.79
C ARG A 466 1.91 50.95 16.41
N ARG A 467 1.24 50.52 15.38
CA ARG A 467 1.55 50.89 13.97
C ARG A 467 1.36 52.38 13.84
N GLN A 468 2.45 53.17 13.96
CA GLN A 468 2.43 54.57 13.60
C GLN A 468 2.08 54.71 12.13
N ARG A 469 0.90 55.20 11.86
CA ARG A 469 0.40 55.54 10.54
C ARG A 469 1.14 56.80 10.11
N THR A 470 2.28 56.69 9.43
CA THR A 470 2.98 57.80 8.79
C THR A 470 2.08 58.39 7.71
N ARG A 471 1.48 59.54 8.03
CA ARG A 471 0.73 60.35 7.10
C ARG A 471 1.75 60.93 6.09
N LYS A 472 1.83 60.43 4.87
CA LYS A 472 2.56 61.07 3.76
C LYS A 472 1.95 62.42 3.48
N LYS A 473 2.65 63.53 3.84
CA LYS A 473 2.32 64.88 3.36
C LYS A 473 2.53 64.91 1.84
N ILE A 474 1.46 65.12 1.13
CA ILE A 474 1.52 65.47 -0.32
C ILE A 474 1.90 66.94 -0.37
N SER A 475 3.12 67.26 -0.80
CA SER A 475 3.54 68.57 -1.17
C SER A 475 3.09 68.86 -2.60
N THR A 476 2.11 69.77 -2.71
CA THR A 476 1.69 70.34 -3.98
C THR A 476 2.80 71.28 -4.47
N VAL A 477 3.49 70.95 -5.54
CA VAL A 477 4.37 71.84 -6.29
C VAL A 477 3.50 72.57 -7.26
N VAL A 478 3.30 73.87 -7.07
CA VAL A 478 2.72 74.79 -8.03
C VAL A 478 3.88 75.19 -8.93
N ALA A 479 3.75 74.94 -10.26
CA ALA A 479 4.65 75.44 -11.31
C ALA A 479 4.14 76.82 -11.78
N LEU A 480 5.02 77.80 -11.81
CA LEU A 480 4.96 79.00 -12.60
C LEU A 480 5.61 78.72 -13.96
#